data_0fe0ededb45ca9d552dd94e59d25a86a
#
_entry.id   0fe0ededb45ca9d552dd94e59d25a86a
#
_cell.length_a   1.000
_cell.length_b   1.000
_cell.length_c   1.000
_cell.angle_alpha   90.00
_cell.angle_beta   90.00
_cell.angle_gamma   90.00
#
_symmetry.space_group_name_H-M   'P 1'
#
loop_
_entity.id
_entity.type
_entity.pdbx_description
1 polymer ?
#
loop_
_entity_poly.entity_id
_entity_poly.type
_entity_poly.pdbx_seq_one_letter_code
_entity_poly.pdbx_strand_id
1 'polypeptide(L)'
;QKYINEGISWKYTSVLLDEGSKEYINSTTDGEGNEIKIYKRKNVVIKSIKQVATEQGITEQEAYKKYGRRIFRTTNAQSSIRTREIQAKKDFDIDDKIISIEYIPRTGKNKGKLYEQFYKDDNCNLFVWLKDTTEEVDGLLYKKDLQGTYWNFTAGTKNLTKEGNVVFANGKKPVDLIKRIISLYPKKDITVLDFFAGSGTTGHAVISQNNEDKGKRSFILCTNNENNICQKITYKRLHNVIKGYANDKGKEYVGIPANLKYYKTAFIPRLNNDEENIQENLLANIKSLIQLENGISIDDKKIMVILNEEDIDRFSENEEAIKECEKLYISSDILLTAKQVKIFKDNNIEVFIIPEYYFDEEIKEVQ
;
A
#
# COMPACT_ATOMS: atom_id res chain seq x y z
N GLN A 1 -2.40 0.42 -11.59
CA GLN A 1 -3.03 -0.84 -12.02
C GLN A 1 -4.43 -0.55 -12.55
N LYS A 2 -4.73 -0.86 -13.82
CA LYS A 2 -6.05 -0.64 -14.40
C LYS A 2 -6.64 -1.96 -14.87
N TYR A 3 -7.93 -2.14 -14.59
CA TYR A 3 -8.69 -3.24 -15.15
C TYR A 3 -8.78 -3.13 -16.68
N ILE A 4 -8.64 -4.25 -17.39
CA ILE A 4 -8.50 -4.29 -18.86
C ILE A 4 -9.67 -3.63 -19.59
N ASN A 5 -10.87 -3.68 -19.02
CA ASN A 5 -12.08 -3.21 -19.67
C ASN A 5 -12.35 -1.71 -19.51
N GLU A 6 -11.50 -0.96 -18.82
CA GLU A 6 -11.73 0.47 -18.57
C GLU A 6 -11.15 1.37 -19.70
N GLY A 7 -11.56 1.13 -20.95
CA GLY A 7 -11.25 2.04 -22.06
C GLY A 7 -9.80 2.06 -22.52
N ILE A 8 -9.04 1.00 -22.28
CA ILE A 8 -7.68 0.85 -22.79
C ILE A 8 -7.73 0.20 -24.15
N SER A 9 -7.15 0.85 -25.17
CA SER A 9 -6.88 0.23 -26.47
C SER A 9 -5.96 -0.95 -26.29
N TRP A 10 -6.49 -2.15 -26.42
CA TRP A 10 -5.79 -3.37 -26.08
C TRP A 10 -5.45 -4.17 -27.33
N LYS A 11 -4.19 -4.58 -27.47
CA LYS A 11 -3.72 -5.32 -28.65
C LYS A 11 -4.01 -6.81 -28.61
N TYR A 12 -4.57 -7.32 -27.54
CA TYR A 12 -4.88 -8.73 -27.33
C TYR A 12 -6.31 -9.00 -27.82
N THR A 13 -6.45 -9.52 -29.02
CA THR A 13 -7.76 -9.62 -29.69
C THR A 13 -8.16 -11.05 -30.01
N SER A 14 -7.30 -12.04 -29.79
CA SER A 14 -7.54 -13.44 -30.12
C SER A 14 -7.78 -14.28 -28.88
N VAL A 15 -8.70 -15.23 -28.96
CA VAL A 15 -9.04 -16.18 -27.90
C VAL A 15 -8.76 -17.59 -28.39
N LEU A 16 -8.03 -18.37 -27.61
CA LEU A 16 -7.87 -19.80 -27.81
C LEU A 16 -9.04 -20.50 -27.12
N LEU A 17 -10.04 -20.94 -27.90
CA LEU A 17 -11.22 -21.61 -27.36
C LEU A 17 -10.97 -23.08 -27.10
N ASP A 18 -10.22 -23.75 -27.98
CA ASP A 18 -9.81 -25.14 -27.84
C ASP A 18 -8.34 -25.27 -28.23
N GLU A 19 -7.57 -26.00 -27.42
CA GLU A 19 -6.15 -26.29 -27.66
C GLU A 19 -5.93 -27.44 -28.65
N GLY A 20 -6.99 -28.13 -28.98
CA GLY A 20 -6.96 -29.30 -29.88
C GLY A 20 -6.15 -30.46 -29.32
N SER A 21 -5.79 -31.39 -30.18
CA SER A 21 -4.95 -32.51 -29.83
C SER A 21 -3.47 -32.15 -29.89
N LYS A 22 -2.68 -32.75 -28.99
CA LYS A 22 -1.23 -32.58 -28.85
C LYS A 22 -0.51 -33.82 -29.27
N GLU A 23 0.31 -33.70 -30.29
CA GLU A 23 1.12 -34.81 -30.83
C GLU A 23 2.60 -34.46 -30.71
N TYR A 24 3.35 -35.30 -30.00
CA TYR A 24 4.80 -35.15 -29.84
C TYR A 24 5.52 -35.30 -31.17
N ILE A 25 6.47 -34.42 -31.48
CA ILE A 25 7.29 -34.45 -32.68
C ILE A 25 8.70 -34.82 -32.31
N ASN A 26 9.35 -34.01 -31.47
CA ASN A 26 10.76 -34.13 -31.14
C ASN A 26 11.09 -33.39 -29.85
N SER A 27 12.31 -33.58 -29.38
CA SER A 27 12.88 -32.73 -28.33
C SER A 27 14.21 -32.13 -28.78
N THR A 28 14.54 -30.99 -28.17
CA THR A 28 15.83 -30.31 -28.27
C THR A 28 16.25 -29.89 -26.88
N THR A 29 17.47 -29.37 -26.77
CA THR A 29 17.94 -28.84 -25.47
C THR A 29 18.13 -27.33 -25.53
N ASP A 30 17.98 -26.68 -24.40
CA ASP A 30 18.41 -25.29 -24.26
C ASP A 30 19.95 -25.19 -24.16
N GLY A 31 20.49 -23.96 -24.02
CA GLY A 31 21.94 -23.75 -23.92
C GLY A 31 22.60 -24.35 -22.67
N GLU A 32 21.83 -24.90 -21.72
CA GLU A 32 22.31 -25.54 -20.48
C GLU A 32 21.98 -27.03 -20.44
N GLY A 33 21.42 -27.58 -21.53
CA GLY A 33 21.10 -29.00 -21.64
C GLY A 33 19.72 -29.40 -21.10
N ASN A 34 18.86 -28.43 -20.69
CA ASN A 34 17.48 -28.76 -20.28
C ASN A 34 16.63 -29.14 -21.51
N GLU A 35 15.82 -30.17 -21.36
CA GLU A 35 14.96 -30.64 -22.44
C GLU A 35 13.86 -29.65 -22.79
N ILE A 36 13.66 -29.47 -24.10
CA ILE A 36 12.54 -28.70 -24.67
C ILE A 36 11.78 -29.67 -25.59
N LYS A 37 10.54 -29.99 -25.26
CA LYS A 37 9.68 -30.87 -26.03
C LYS A 37 8.86 -30.08 -27.03
N ILE A 38 8.81 -30.57 -28.29
CA ILE A 38 8.12 -29.91 -29.41
C ILE A 38 6.89 -30.74 -29.79
N TYR A 39 5.76 -30.08 -29.97
CA TYR A 39 4.49 -30.70 -30.29
C TYR A 39 3.80 -29.96 -31.42
N LYS A 40 3.15 -30.68 -32.31
CA LYS A 40 2.15 -30.13 -33.24
C LYS A 40 0.76 -30.15 -32.59
N ARG A 41 -0.04 -29.17 -32.95
CA ARG A 41 -1.41 -29.00 -32.46
C ARG A 41 -2.41 -29.09 -33.61
N LYS A 42 -3.37 -30.03 -33.52
CA LYS A 42 -4.43 -30.26 -34.52
C LYS A 42 -5.78 -29.86 -33.94
N ASN A 43 -6.67 -29.37 -34.82
CA ASN A 43 -8.05 -28.97 -34.46
C ASN A 43 -8.10 -27.85 -33.42
N VAL A 44 -7.13 -26.96 -33.44
CA VAL A 44 -7.10 -25.80 -32.56
C VAL A 44 -8.18 -24.79 -32.98
N VAL A 45 -8.97 -24.28 -32.02
CA VAL A 45 -10.02 -23.30 -32.29
C VAL A 45 -9.62 -21.94 -31.75
N ILE A 46 -9.35 -21.02 -32.66
CA ILE A 46 -9.03 -19.62 -32.35
C ILE A 46 -10.09 -18.72 -32.98
N LYS A 47 -10.64 -17.80 -32.19
CA LYS A 47 -11.56 -16.76 -32.66
C LYS A 47 -11.13 -15.39 -32.15
N SER A 48 -11.56 -14.34 -32.84
CA SER A 48 -11.38 -12.99 -32.29
C SER A 48 -12.34 -12.76 -31.11
N ILE A 49 -11.98 -11.87 -30.20
CA ILE A 49 -12.87 -11.45 -29.09
C ILE A 49 -14.22 -11.00 -29.65
N LYS A 50 -14.21 -10.26 -30.75
CA LYS A 50 -15.40 -9.74 -31.42
C LYS A 50 -16.32 -10.87 -31.92
N GLN A 51 -15.75 -11.90 -32.54
CA GLN A 51 -16.51 -13.07 -32.98
C GLN A 51 -17.14 -13.81 -31.79
N VAL A 52 -16.35 -14.04 -30.74
CA VAL A 52 -16.83 -14.72 -29.52
C VAL A 52 -17.97 -13.92 -28.87
N ALA A 53 -17.82 -12.60 -28.76
CA ALA A 53 -18.84 -11.73 -28.20
C ALA A 53 -20.15 -11.83 -29.02
N THR A 54 -20.06 -11.72 -30.34
CA THR A 54 -21.21 -11.82 -31.25
C THR A 54 -21.89 -13.19 -31.16
N GLU A 55 -21.15 -14.27 -31.22
CA GLU A 55 -21.71 -15.63 -31.18
C GLU A 55 -22.38 -15.97 -29.85
N GLN A 56 -21.93 -15.39 -28.76
CA GLN A 56 -22.47 -15.63 -27.43
C GLN A 56 -23.50 -14.58 -26.96
N GLY A 57 -23.76 -13.55 -27.76
CA GLY A 57 -24.67 -12.48 -27.40
C GLY A 57 -24.21 -11.67 -26.17
N ILE A 58 -22.90 -11.56 -25.95
CA ILE A 58 -22.30 -10.81 -24.84
C ILE A 58 -21.49 -9.61 -25.36
N THR A 59 -21.18 -8.68 -24.48
CA THR A 59 -20.29 -7.57 -24.80
C THR A 59 -18.82 -8.05 -24.91
N GLU A 60 -17.99 -7.30 -25.64
CA GLU A 60 -16.54 -7.59 -25.68
C GLU A 60 -15.92 -7.55 -24.27
N GLN A 61 -16.42 -6.68 -23.38
CA GLN A 61 -15.99 -6.59 -21.98
C GLN A 61 -16.27 -7.88 -21.22
N GLU A 62 -17.45 -8.44 -21.37
CA GLU A 62 -17.79 -9.74 -20.76
C GLU A 62 -16.97 -10.87 -21.34
N ALA A 63 -16.67 -10.83 -22.64
CA ALA A 63 -15.77 -11.79 -23.27
C ALA A 63 -14.34 -11.69 -22.71
N TYR A 64 -13.80 -10.48 -22.50
CA TYR A 64 -12.52 -10.30 -21.82
C TYR A 64 -12.51 -10.87 -20.38
N LYS A 65 -13.59 -10.67 -19.63
CA LYS A 65 -13.75 -11.23 -18.30
C LYS A 65 -13.76 -12.76 -18.32
N LYS A 66 -14.58 -13.33 -19.21
CA LYS A 66 -14.80 -14.77 -19.29
C LYS A 66 -13.57 -15.53 -19.79
N TYR A 67 -12.88 -14.98 -20.78
CA TYR A 67 -11.79 -15.66 -21.48
C TYR A 67 -10.39 -15.10 -21.18
N GLY A 68 -10.23 -14.20 -20.23
CA GLY A 68 -8.99 -13.46 -19.95
C GLY A 68 -7.72 -14.31 -19.92
N ARG A 69 -7.78 -15.52 -19.35
CA ARG A 69 -6.64 -16.46 -19.30
C ARG A 69 -6.31 -17.11 -20.63
N ARG A 70 -7.24 -17.09 -21.61
CA ARG A 70 -7.12 -17.69 -22.95
C ARG A 70 -6.97 -16.64 -24.04
N ILE A 71 -6.88 -15.38 -23.68
CA ILE A 71 -6.69 -14.26 -24.62
C ILE A 71 -5.20 -14.09 -24.88
N PHE A 72 -4.86 -13.87 -26.15
CA PHE A 72 -3.48 -13.68 -26.58
C PHE A 72 -3.37 -12.70 -27.75
N ARG A 73 -2.15 -12.27 -28.01
CA ARG A 73 -1.73 -11.66 -29.26
C ARG A 73 -0.53 -12.44 -29.83
N THR A 74 -0.30 -12.33 -31.10
CA THR A 74 0.92 -12.88 -31.71
C THR A 74 2.00 -11.81 -31.87
N THR A 75 3.24 -12.19 -31.79
CA THR A 75 4.40 -11.33 -32.03
C THR A 75 5.53 -12.09 -32.67
N ASN A 76 6.27 -11.41 -33.53
CA ASN A 76 7.49 -11.93 -34.13
C ASN A 76 8.69 -11.69 -33.20
N ALA A 77 8.74 -12.43 -32.09
CA ALA A 77 9.83 -12.30 -31.13
C ALA A 77 11.07 -13.02 -31.62
N GLN A 78 12.20 -12.33 -31.67
CA GLN A 78 13.48 -12.93 -31.94
C GLN A 78 13.99 -13.66 -30.68
N SER A 79 14.11 -15.00 -30.75
CA SER A 79 14.63 -15.77 -29.63
C SER A 79 15.34 -17.05 -30.18
N SER A 80 16.31 -17.56 -29.43
CA SER A 80 17.01 -18.80 -29.77
C SER A 80 16.06 -20.00 -29.83
N ILE A 81 15.02 -20.01 -29.01
CA ILE A 81 13.99 -21.06 -28.99
C ILE A 81 13.19 -21.01 -30.29
N ARG A 82 12.74 -19.84 -30.74
CA ARG A 82 12.03 -19.72 -32.02
C ARG A 82 12.83 -20.18 -33.20
N THR A 83 14.12 -19.89 -33.23
CA THR A 83 15.01 -20.38 -34.31
C THR A 83 15.05 -21.91 -34.37
N ARG A 84 15.12 -22.58 -33.23
CA ARG A 84 15.07 -24.03 -33.13
C ARG A 84 13.74 -24.63 -33.58
N GLU A 85 12.63 -23.95 -33.29
CA GLU A 85 11.30 -24.34 -33.74
C GLU A 85 11.14 -24.23 -35.25
N ILE A 86 11.59 -23.13 -35.85
CA ILE A 86 11.58 -22.95 -37.30
C ILE A 86 12.42 -24.10 -37.97
N GLN A 87 13.54 -24.46 -37.37
CA GLN A 87 14.36 -25.56 -37.85
C GLN A 87 13.63 -26.91 -37.70
N ALA A 88 13.04 -27.16 -36.52
CA ALA A 88 12.27 -28.39 -36.29
C ALA A 88 11.07 -28.50 -37.26
N LYS A 89 10.40 -27.38 -37.55
CA LYS A 89 9.31 -27.35 -38.53
C LYS A 89 9.76 -27.81 -39.92
N LYS A 90 10.92 -27.37 -40.35
CA LYS A 90 11.52 -27.78 -41.65
C LYS A 90 11.97 -29.21 -41.64
N ASP A 91 12.67 -29.64 -40.57
CA ASP A 91 13.25 -30.98 -40.47
C ASP A 91 12.20 -32.09 -40.43
N PHE A 92 11.02 -31.82 -39.91
CA PHE A 92 9.92 -32.78 -39.76
C PHE A 92 8.73 -32.53 -40.69
N ASP A 93 8.87 -31.62 -41.68
CA ASP A 93 7.84 -31.29 -42.67
C ASP A 93 6.45 -31.04 -42.03
N ILE A 94 6.43 -30.18 -41.03
CA ILE A 94 5.22 -29.89 -40.26
C ILE A 94 4.40 -28.81 -40.98
N ASP A 95 3.30 -29.21 -41.59
CA ASP A 95 2.35 -28.30 -42.23
C ASP A 95 1.30 -27.73 -41.30
N ASP A 96 1.31 -28.08 -40.01
CA ASP A 96 0.38 -27.59 -39.01
C ASP A 96 0.67 -26.12 -38.67
N LYS A 97 -0.39 -25.31 -38.66
CA LYS A 97 -0.27 -23.87 -38.41
C LYS A 97 0.09 -23.52 -36.96
N ILE A 98 -0.07 -24.46 -36.00
CA ILE A 98 0.21 -24.23 -34.59
C ILE A 98 1.11 -25.30 -34.04
N ILE A 99 2.18 -24.85 -33.40
CA ILE A 99 3.14 -25.66 -32.66
C ILE A 99 3.15 -25.20 -31.21
N SER A 100 3.42 -26.11 -30.29
CA SER A 100 3.70 -25.75 -28.91
C SER A 100 4.98 -26.41 -28.43
N ILE A 101 5.64 -25.77 -27.48
CA ILE A 101 6.80 -26.29 -26.77
C ILE A 101 6.55 -26.36 -25.29
N GLU A 102 7.06 -27.40 -24.65
CA GLU A 102 7.14 -27.47 -23.18
C GLU A 102 8.59 -27.31 -22.75
N TYR A 103 8.79 -26.37 -21.81
CA TYR A 103 10.10 -26.09 -21.25
C TYR A 103 9.97 -25.41 -19.88
N ILE A 104 11.10 -25.26 -19.16
CA ILE A 104 11.14 -24.55 -17.88
C ILE A 104 11.79 -23.16 -18.10
N PRO A 105 11.01 -22.05 -18.06
CA PRO A 105 11.56 -20.71 -18.25
C PRO A 105 12.55 -20.33 -17.14
N ARG A 106 13.66 -19.66 -17.52
CA ARG A 106 14.68 -19.16 -16.58
C ARG A 106 14.38 -17.78 -16.01
N THR A 107 13.51 -17.05 -16.68
CA THR A 107 13.15 -15.66 -16.32
C THR A 107 11.65 -15.44 -16.45
N GLY A 108 11.18 -14.30 -15.94
CA GLY A 108 9.77 -13.91 -16.05
C GLY A 108 8.85 -14.58 -15.04
N LYS A 109 7.56 -14.40 -15.24
CA LYS A 109 6.48 -14.81 -14.31
C LYS A 109 6.45 -16.34 -14.09
N ASN A 110 6.81 -17.10 -15.10
CA ASN A 110 6.75 -18.56 -15.11
C ASN A 110 8.11 -19.23 -14.81
N LYS A 111 9.08 -18.48 -14.29
CA LYS A 111 10.42 -18.99 -13.96
C LYS A 111 10.35 -20.24 -13.08
N GLY A 112 11.09 -21.28 -13.48
CA GLY A 112 11.24 -22.53 -12.70
C GLY A 112 10.02 -23.46 -12.72
N LYS A 113 8.98 -23.16 -13.51
CA LYS A 113 7.77 -23.99 -13.64
C LYS A 113 7.67 -24.52 -15.05
N LEU A 114 7.18 -25.76 -15.21
CA LEU A 114 6.88 -26.27 -16.54
C LEU A 114 5.87 -25.37 -17.22
N TYR A 115 6.22 -24.88 -18.41
CA TYR A 115 5.42 -23.93 -19.15
C TYR A 115 5.28 -24.36 -20.59
N GLU A 116 4.08 -24.26 -21.15
CA GLU A 116 3.81 -24.53 -22.55
C GLU A 116 3.65 -23.23 -23.32
N GLN A 117 4.50 -23.02 -24.33
CA GLN A 117 4.52 -21.87 -25.21
C GLN A 117 3.98 -22.23 -26.57
N PHE A 118 3.07 -21.42 -27.10
CA PHE A 118 2.44 -21.61 -28.41
C PHE A 118 3.02 -20.68 -29.45
N TYR A 119 3.10 -21.20 -30.68
CA TYR A 119 3.54 -20.49 -31.87
C TYR A 119 2.57 -20.72 -33.03
N LYS A 120 2.41 -19.72 -33.88
CA LYS A 120 1.48 -19.75 -35.00
C LYS A 120 2.18 -19.41 -36.31
N ASP A 121 1.67 -20.00 -37.40
CA ASP A 121 2.04 -19.76 -38.80
C ASP A 121 3.51 -20.19 -39.13
N ASP A 122 3.88 -20.07 -40.37
CA ASP A 122 5.21 -20.52 -40.87
C ASP A 122 6.37 -19.74 -40.26
N ASN A 123 6.12 -18.53 -39.83
CA ASN A 123 7.09 -17.68 -39.15
C ASN A 123 7.22 -17.98 -37.66
N CYS A 124 6.52 -18.96 -37.08
CA CYS A 124 6.49 -19.26 -35.67
C CYS A 124 6.25 -18.00 -34.82
N ASN A 125 5.15 -17.30 -35.09
CA ASN A 125 4.77 -16.13 -34.31
C ASN A 125 4.35 -16.52 -32.91
N LEU A 126 5.04 -16.00 -31.91
CA LEU A 126 4.87 -16.30 -30.50
C LEU A 126 3.49 -15.85 -29.99
N PHE A 127 2.78 -16.70 -29.25
CA PHE A 127 1.61 -16.31 -28.46
C PHE A 127 2.07 -15.60 -27.20
N VAL A 128 1.68 -14.35 -27.04
CA VAL A 128 1.84 -13.59 -25.81
C VAL A 128 0.49 -13.58 -25.10
N TRP A 129 0.41 -14.31 -24.01
CA TRP A 129 -0.83 -14.45 -23.26
C TRP A 129 -1.12 -13.22 -22.42
N LEU A 130 -2.38 -12.83 -22.38
CA LEU A 130 -2.83 -11.74 -21.52
C LEU A 130 -2.54 -12.03 -20.06
N LYS A 131 -2.77 -13.26 -19.59
CA LYS A 131 -2.48 -13.73 -18.22
C LYS A 131 -1.03 -13.55 -17.81
N ASP A 132 -0.07 -13.63 -18.75
CA ASP A 132 1.35 -13.53 -18.44
C ASP A 132 1.84 -12.09 -18.31
N THR A 133 1.12 -11.15 -18.94
CA THR A 133 1.42 -9.71 -18.93
C THR A 133 0.59 -8.92 -17.95
N THR A 134 -0.30 -9.57 -17.23
CA THR A 134 -1.23 -8.98 -16.27
C THR A 134 -1.10 -9.64 -14.90
N GLU A 135 -1.65 -9.00 -13.89
CA GLU A 135 -1.87 -9.55 -12.56
C GLU A 135 -3.33 -9.84 -12.35
N GLU A 136 -3.63 -11.00 -11.78
CA GLU A 136 -4.98 -11.37 -11.42
C GLU A 136 -5.26 -10.97 -9.96
N VAL A 137 -6.31 -10.18 -9.76
CA VAL A 137 -6.79 -9.78 -8.43
C VAL A 137 -8.29 -9.99 -8.42
N ASP A 138 -8.80 -10.78 -7.48
CA ASP A 138 -10.22 -11.10 -7.33
C ASP A 138 -10.87 -11.64 -8.63
N GLY A 139 -10.15 -12.49 -9.37
CA GLY A 139 -10.62 -13.06 -10.63
C GLY A 139 -10.60 -12.12 -11.84
N LEU A 140 -10.09 -10.90 -11.68
CA LEU A 140 -9.95 -9.91 -12.74
C LEU A 140 -8.49 -9.72 -13.12
N LEU A 141 -8.24 -9.52 -14.40
CA LEU A 141 -6.89 -9.26 -14.92
C LEU A 141 -6.61 -7.76 -14.98
N TYR A 142 -5.52 -7.33 -14.37
CA TYR A 142 -5.07 -5.95 -14.34
C TYR A 142 -3.75 -5.78 -15.06
N LYS A 143 -3.68 -4.80 -15.95
CA LYS A 143 -2.41 -4.41 -16.56
C LYS A 143 -1.58 -3.60 -15.58
N LYS A 144 -0.30 -3.96 -15.43
CA LYS A 144 0.70 -3.15 -14.73
C LYS A 144 1.43 -2.29 -15.75
N ASP A 145 1.36 -0.99 -15.57
CA ASP A 145 2.19 -0.04 -16.29
C ASP A 145 3.32 0.42 -15.39
N LEU A 146 4.54 0.51 -15.94
CA LEU A 146 5.66 1.11 -15.23
C LEU A 146 5.32 2.58 -14.95
N GLN A 147 5.45 2.98 -13.70
CA GLN A 147 5.35 4.38 -13.33
C GLN A 147 6.64 5.10 -13.74
N GLY A 148 6.54 5.93 -14.78
CA GLY A 148 7.64 6.83 -15.12
C GLY A 148 7.84 7.93 -14.05
N THR A 149 8.88 8.70 -14.21
CA THR A 149 9.21 9.85 -13.33
C THR A 149 8.31 11.07 -13.57
N TYR A 150 7.62 11.13 -14.71
CA TYR A 150 6.69 12.21 -15.03
C TYR A 150 5.27 11.87 -14.56
N TRP A 151 4.75 12.68 -13.64
CA TRP A 151 3.41 12.55 -13.09
C TRP A 151 2.58 13.79 -13.36
N ASN A 152 1.58 13.67 -14.20
CA ASN A 152 0.69 14.78 -14.55
C ASN A 152 -0.51 14.87 -13.60
N PHE A 153 -0.50 15.87 -12.73
CA PHE A 153 -1.60 16.22 -11.82
C PHE A 153 -2.27 17.55 -12.15
N THR A 154 -2.07 18.07 -13.37
CA THR A 154 -2.62 19.37 -13.80
C THR A 154 -4.14 19.44 -13.62
N ALA A 155 -4.86 18.37 -13.89
CA ALA A 155 -6.31 18.31 -13.67
C ALA A 155 -6.69 18.49 -12.19
N GLY A 156 -5.87 17.99 -11.24
CA GLY A 156 -6.06 18.12 -9.80
C GLY A 156 -5.78 19.51 -9.25
N THR A 157 -5.19 20.42 -10.04
CA THR A 157 -4.90 21.79 -9.58
C THR A 157 -6.10 22.73 -9.66
N LYS A 158 -7.15 22.33 -10.38
CA LYS A 158 -8.39 23.11 -10.47
C LYS A 158 -9.08 23.15 -9.09
N ASN A 159 -9.39 24.36 -8.62
CA ASN A 159 -9.98 24.61 -7.29
C ASN A 159 -9.12 24.17 -6.08
N LEU A 160 -7.85 23.91 -6.31
CA LEU A 160 -6.92 23.45 -5.27
C LEU A 160 -6.87 24.38 -4.06
N THR A 161 -6.96 25.70 -4.27
CA THR A 161 -6.95 26.72 -3.20
C THR A 161 -8.05 26.51 -2.16
N LYS A 162 -9.17 25.88 -2.54
CA LYS A 162 -10.34 25.65 -1.66
C LYS A 162 -10.51 24.19 -1.21
N GLU A 163 -9.59 23.30 -1.61
CA GLU A 163 -9.68 21.89 -1.25
C GLU A 163 -9.62 21.71 0.29
N GLY A 164 -10.55 20.88 0.84
CA GLY A 164 -10.72 20.72 2.29
C GLY A 164 -11.37 21.95 2.98
N ASN A 165 -12.03 22.80 2.19
CA ASN A 165 -12.73 24.01 2.63
C ASN A 165 -11.85 24.98 3.44
N VAL A 166 -10.59 25.12 3.04
CA VAL A 166 -9.65 26.10 3.60
C VAL A 166 -8.97 26.83 2.44
N VAL A 167 -8.91 28.16 2.55
CA VAL A 167 -8.21 28.98 1.56
C VAL A 167 -6.72 28.97 1.85
N PHE A 168 -5.93 28.56 0.86
CA PHE A 168 -4.48 28.60 0.94
C PHE A 168 -3.95 28.91 -0.46
N ALA A 169 -3.55 30.13 -0.69
CA ALA A 169 -3.31 30.68 -2.02
C ALA A 169 -2.12 30.03 -2.75
N ASN A 170 -1.01 29.80 -2.04
CA ASN A 170 0.25 29.36 -2.65
C ASN A 170 0.79 28.11 -1.96
N GLY A 171 1.38 27.20 -2.77
CA GLY A 171 2.09 26.03 -2.24
C GLY A 171 1.24 24.81 -1.88
N LYS A 172 -0.10 24.89 -1.95
CA LYS A 172 -0.99 23.74 -1.72
C LYS A 172 -0.76 22.66 -2.77
N LYS A 173 -0.65 21.41 -2.36
CA LYS A 173 -0.48 20.26 -3.25
C LYS A 173 -1.80 19.52 -3.42
N PRO A 174 -2.08 18.90 -4.59
CA PRO A 174 -3.24 18.03 -4.75
C PRO A 174 -3.18 16.84 -3.81
N VAL A 175 -4.30 16.47 -3.20
CA VAL A 175 -4.40 15.26 -2.35
C VAL A 175 -4.00 14.01 -3.11
N ASP A 176 -4.42 13.88 -4.37
CA ASP A 176 -4.10 12.72 -5.19
C ASP A 176 -2.60 12.55 -5.48
N LEU A 177 -1.85 13.65 -5.56
CA LEU A 177 -0.39 13.59 -5.66
C LEU A 177 0.22 12.95 -4.40
N ILE A 178 -0.20 13.42 -3.22
CA ILE A 178 0.31 12.88 -1.96
C ILE A 178 -0.13 11.43 -1.76
N LYS A 179 -1.38 11.08 -2.09
CA LYS A 179 -1.85 9.69 -2.07
C LYS A 179 -0.98 8.80 -2.96
N ARG A 180 -0.62 9.28 -4.16
CA ARG A 180 0.28 8.55 -5.05
C ARG A 180 1.66 8.33 -4.44
N ILE A 181 2.24 9.36 -3.80
CA ILE A 181 3.51 9.24 -3.09
C ILE A 181 3.43 8.19 -2.00
N ILE A 182 2.40 8.25 -1.15
CA ILE A 182 2.18 7.26 -0.08
C ILE A 182 2.03 5.85 -0.66
N SER A 183 1.35 5.68 -1.79
CA SER A 183 1.13 4.38 -2.44
C SER A 183 2.40 3.74 -3.03
N LEU A 184 3.50 4.47 -3.14
CA LEU A 184 4.80 3.89 -3.53
C LEU A 184 5.36 2.97 -2.45
N TYR A 185 4.95 3.17 -1.20
CA TYR A 185 5.31 2.26 -0.13
C TYR A 185 4.22 1.19 0.03
N PRO A 186 4.57 -0.11 -0.06
CA PRO A 186 3.57 -1.17 -0.18
C PRO A 186 2.80 -1.48 1.11
N LYS A 187 3.35 -1.11 2.28
CA LYS A 187 2.69 -1.37 3.56
C LYS A 187 1.57 -0.36 3.82
N LYS A 188 0.48 -0.84 4.43
CA LYS A 188 -0.69 -0.03 4.77
C LYS A 188 -0.77 0.33 6.26
N ASP A 189 0.20 -0.11 7.05
CA ASP A 189 0.38 0.18 8.46
C ASP A 189 1.74 0.88 8.61
N ILE A 190 1.72 2.20 8.54
CA ILE A 190 2.92 3.06 8.57
C ILE A 190 2.56 4.42 9.17
N THR A 191 3.55 5.09 9.71
CA THR A 191 3.45 6.50 10.11
C THR A 191 4.07 7.39 9.03
N VAL A 192 3.31 8.38 8.56
CA VAL A 192 3.73 9.38 7.58
C VAL A 192 4.09 10.67 8.33
N LEU A 193 5.35 11.09 8.22
CA LEU A 193 5.86 12.30 8.84
C LEU A 193 6.02 13.43 7.82
N ASP A 194 5.49 14.61 8.13
CA ASP A 194 5.61 15.82 7.30
C ASP A 194 6.02 17.01 8.19
N PHE A 195 7.28 17.42 8.06
CA PHE A 195 7.86 18.53 8.85
C PHE A 195 7.39 19.92 8.42
N PHE A 196 6.81 20.03 7.23
CA PHE A 196 6.37 21.29 6.65
C PHE A 196 4.91 21.18 6.19
N ALA A 197 4.03 20.80 7.11
CA ALA A 197 2.65 20.43 6.84
C ALA A 197 1.86 21.48 6.04
N GLY A 198 2.23 22.75 6.14
CA GLY A 198 1.62 23.85 5.41
C GLY A 198 0.10 23.82 5.50
N SER A 199 -0.59 23.52 4.41
CA SER A 199 -2.05 23.41 4.41
C SER A 199 -2.61 22.08 4.92
N GLY A 200 -1.78 21.13 5.39
CA GLY A 200 -2.23 19.83 5.90
C GLY A 200 -2.65 18.83 4.83
N THR A 201 -2.12 18.95 3.61
CA THR A 201 -2.48 18.03 2.51
C THR A 201 -2.11 16.59 2.81
N THR A 202 -0.99 16.36 3.48
CA THR A 202 -0.51 15.03 3.83
C THR A 202 -1.48 14.31 4.77
N GLY A 203 -1.95 14.96 5.83
CA GLY A 203 -2.96 14.37 6.72
C GLY A 203 -4.27 14.07 6.00
N HIS A 204 -4.76 14.99 5.16
CA HIS A 204 -5.93 14.75 4.31
C HIS A 204 -5.74 13.53 3.40
N ALA A 205 -4.58 13.38 2.76
CA ALA A 205 -4.26 12.26 1.89
C ALA A 205 -4.25 10.93 2.66
N VAL A 206 -3.64 10.89 3.85
CA VAL A 206 -3.61 9.69 4.70
C VAL A 206 -5.02 9.26 5.12
N ILE A 207 -5.84 10.19 5.61
CA ILE A 207 -7.24 9.92 6.00
C ILE A 207 -8.03 9.36 4.81
N SER A 208 -7.94 10.02 3.64
CA SER A 208 -8.62 9.59 2.42
C SER A 208 -8.16 8.21 1.95
N GLN A 209 -6.86 7.96 1.96
CA GLN A 209 -6.29 6.69 1.53
C GLN A 209 -6.71 5.53 2.43
N ASN A 210 -6.70 5.74 3.76
CA ASN A 210 -7.18 4.73 4.71
C ASN A 210 -8.65 4.40 4.49
N ASN A 211 -9.47 5.40 4.20
CA ASN A 211 -10.88 5.18 3.89
C ASN A 211 -11.09 4.36 2.62
N GLU A 212 -10.27 4.58 1.60
CA GLU A 212 -10.36 3.89 0.30
C GLU A 212 -9.87 2.44 0.36
N ASP A 213 -8.72 2.20 0.99
CA ASP A 213 -8.05 0.89 0.97
C ASP A 213 -8.07 0.15 2.31
N LYS A 214 -8.78 0.70 3.31
CA LYS A 214 -8.90 0.19 4.68
C LYS A 214 -7.54 -0.01 5.37
N GLY A 215 -6.58 0.86 5.04
CA GLY A 215 -5.28 0.90 5.68
C GLY A 215 -5.33 1.47 7.09
N LYS A 216 -4.24 1.28 7.86
CA LYS A 216 -4.06 1.77 9.23
C LYS A 216 -2.91 2.78 9.32
N ARG A 217 -2.75 3.61 8.29
CA ARG A 217 -1.70 4.64 8.29
C ARG A 217 -2.02 5.70 9.33
N SER A 218 -1.00 6.13 10.05
CA SER A 218 -1.02 7.31 10.90
C SER A 218 -0.20 8.45 10.27
N PHE A 219 -0.32 9.66 10.81
CA PHE A 219 0.50 10.79 10.37
C PHE A 219 0.91 11.67 11.54
N ILE A 220 2.08 12.29 11.40
CA ILE A 220 2.60 13.34 12.26
C ILE A 220 2.87 14.55 11.37
N LEU A 221 2.24 15.67 11.68
CA LEU A 221 2.39 16.92 10.92
C LEU A 221 3.01 17.99 11.83
N CYS A 222 4.10 18.58 11.36
CA CYS A 222 4.76 19.69 12.06
C CYS A 222 4.68 20.96 11.23
N THR A 223 4.45 22.09 11.88
CA THR A 223 4.50 23.43 11.28
C THR A 223 4.79 24.48 12.34
N ASN A 224 5.46 25.56 11.95
CA ASN A 224 5.85 26.65 12.84
C ASN A 224 4.72 27.57 13.29
N ASN A 225 3.50 27.32 12.85
CA ASN A 225 2.31 28.16 13.11
C ASN A 225 2.45 29.65 12.73
N GLU A 226 3.38 29.99 11.84
CA GLU A 226 3.49 31.34 11.29
C GLU A 226 2.16 31.78 10.66
N ASN A 227 1.73 33.01 10.90
CA ASN A 227 0.41 33.52 10.49
C ASN A 227 -0.79 32.65 10.94
N ASN A 228 -0.63 31.89 12.00
CA ASN A 228 -1.60 30.93 12.52
C ASN A 228 -1.95 29.80 11.53
N ILE A 229 -1.02 29.43 10.67
CA ILE A 229 -1.25 28.42 9.62
C ILE A 229 -1.70 27.08 10.22
N CYS A 230 -1.09 26.66 11.34
CA CYS A 230 -1.46 25.40 12.00
C CYS A 230 -2.91 25.40 12.44
N GLN A 231 -3.31 26.44 13.18
CA GLN A 231 -4.64 26.53 13.77
C GLN A 231 -5.73 26.82 12.74
N LYS A 232 -5.48 27.83 11.88
CA LYS A 232 -6.51 28.36 10.97
C LYS A 232 -6.61 27.59 9.65
N ILE A 233 -5.57 26.90 9.24
CA ILE A 233 -5.52 26.20 7.95
C ILE A 233 -5.36 24.69 8.16
N THR A 234 -4.24 24.23 8.71
CA THR A 234 -3.90 22.81 8.82
C THR A 234 -4.93 22.05 9.66
N TYR A 235 -5.14 22.48 10.89
CA TYR A 235 -6.11 21.87 11.80
C TYR A 235 -7.55 21.99 11.28
N LYS A 236 -7.94 23.17 10.81
CA LYS A 236 -9.28 23.41 10.25
C LYS A 236 -9.56 22.49 9.05
N ARG A 237 -8.58 22.31 8.14
CA ARG A 237 -8.72 21.38 7.01
C ARG A 237 -8.97 19.96 7.47
N LEU A 238 -8.15 19.46 8.39
CA LEU A 238 -8.28 18.09 8.88
C LEU A 238 -9.59 17.88 9.65
N HIS A 239 -9.98 18.85 10.45
CA HIS A 239 -11.28 18.85 11.11
C HIS A 239 -12.44 18.78 10.11
N ASN A 240 -12.39 19.58 9.05
CA ASN A 240 -13.39 19.54 7.98
C ASN A 240 -13.44 18.18 7.29
N VAL A 241 -12.29 17.59 6.97
CA VAL A 241 -12.22 16.26 6.34
C VAL A 241 -12.82 15.18 7.25
N ILE A 242 -12.60 15.28 8.55
CA ILE A 242 -13.12 14.32 9.54
C ILE A 242 -14.62 14.48 9.75
N LYS A 243 -15.10 15.70 9.89
CA LYS A 243 -16.51 15.97 10.21
C LYS A 243 -17.42 16.10 9.01
N GLY A 244 -16.85 16.32 7.83
CA GLY A 244 -17.59 16.72 6.64
C GLY A 244 -17.78 18.23 6.58
N TYR A 245 -18.06 18.72 5.38
CA TYR A 245 -18.28 20.15 5.13
C TYR A 245 -19.08 20.38 3.84
N ALA A 246 -19.74 21.53 3.78
CA ALA A 246 -20.27 22.05 2.52
C ALA A 246 -19.33 23.12 1.96
N ASN A 247 -19.07 23.11 0.64
CA ASN A 247 -18.28 24.16 0.02
C ASN A 247 -19.14 25.39 -0.32
N ASP A 248 -18.51 26.48 -0.80
CA ASP A 248 -19.18 27.75 -1.14
C ASP A 248 -20.29 27.60 -2.20
N LYS A 249 -20.34 26.48 -2.93
CA LYS A 249 -21.36 26.17 -3.93
C LYS A 249 -22.47 25.25 -3.40
N GLY A 250 -22.52 25.01 -2.08
CA GLY A 250 -23.49 24.12 -1.45
C GLY A 250 -23.23 22.62 -1.69
N LYS A 251 -22.11 22.24 -2.30
CA LYS A 251 -21.76 20.81 -2.44
C LYS A 251 -21.29 20.27 -1.11
N GLU A 252 -21.96 19.24 -0.63
CA GLU A 252 -21.60 18.54 0.60
C GLU A 252 -20.51 17.50 0.37
N TYR A 253 -19.60 17.40 1.34
CA TYR A 253 -18.55 16.40 1.44
C TYR A 253 -18.74 15.65 2.75
N VAL A 254 -19.01 14.36 2.65
CA VAL A 254 -19.19 13.49 3.81
C VAL A 254 -17.90 13.38 4.59
N GLY A 255 -17.97 13.44 5.90
CA GLY A 255 -16.82 13.27 6.78
C GLY A 255 -16.24 11.88 6.73
N ILE A 256 -14.94 11.79 6.92
CA ILE A 256 -14.19 10.52 7.00
C ILE A 256 -13.78 10.35 8.46
N PRO A 257 -14.36 9.38 9.21
CA PRO A 257 -14.04 9.16 10.61
C PRO A 257 -12.54 8.92 10.83
N ALA A 258 -11.92 9.75 11.66
CA ALA A 258 -10.53 9.59 12.06
C ALA A 258 -10.30 10.31 13.40
N ASN A 259 -9.25 9.90 14.12
CA ASN A 259 -8.80 10.60 15.32
C ASN A 259 -7.76 11.66 14.94
N LEU A 260 -7.83 12.81 15.60
CA LEU A 260 -6.87 13.90 15.43
C LEU A 260 -6.54 14.47 16.80
N LYS A 261 -5.24 14.45 17.17
CA LYS A 261 -4.72 15.16 18.32
C LYS A 261 -3.92 16.37 17.85
N TYR A 262 -4.12 17.49 18.52
CA TYR A 262 -3.39 18.73 18.28
C TYR A 262 -2.50 19.02 19.48
N TYR A 263 -1.21 19.18 19.21
CA TYR A 263 -0.22 19.56 20.20
C TYR A 263 0.32 20.95 19.90
N LYS A 264 0.71 21.64 20.94
CA LYS A 264 1.39 22.93 20.87
C LYS A 264 2.71 22.81 21.60
N THR A 265 3.80 23.13 20.92
CA THR A 265 5.11 23.18 21.58
C THR A 265 5.22 24.45 22.43
N ALA A 266 5.87 24.33 23.56
CA ALA A 266 6.27 25.45 24.42
C ALA A 266 7.75 25.29 24.76
N PHE A 267 8.41 26.42 25.00
CA PHE A 267 9.75 26.42 25.56
C PHE A 267 9.66 26.42 27.06
N ILE A 268 10.36 25.52 27.73
CA ILE A 268 10.61 25.55 29.14
C ILE A 268 11.88 26.37 29.35
N PRO A 269 11.82 27.62 29.89
CA PRO A 269 13.01 28.41 30.07
C PRO A 269 13.92 27.76 31.12
N ARG A 270 15.18 27.63 30.79
CA ARG A 270 16.20 27.19 31.74
C ARG A 270 16.58 28.38 32.59
N LEU A 271 15.95 28.53 33.72
CA LEU A 271 16.30 29.58 34.71
C LEU A 271 17.53 29.08 35.49
N ASN A 272 18.54 29.97 35.62
CA ASN A 272 19.73 29.69 36.41
C ASN A 272 19.32 29.43 37.86
N ASN A 273 19.32 28.20 38.32
CA ASN A 273 19.11 27.66 39.66
C ASN A 273 17.82 26.89 39.96
N ASP A 274 16.93 26.60 38.98
CA ASP A 274 15.69 25.86 39.25
C ASP A 274 15.63 24.57 38.45
N GLU A 275 16.47 23.56 38.78
CA GLU A 275 16.37 22.20 38.22
C GLU A 275 14.99 21.58 38.55
N GLU A 276 14.44 21.82 39.72
CA GLU A 276 13.10 21.38 40.15
C GLU A 276 11.99 21.84 39.21
N ASN A 277 12.10 23.06 38.67
CA ASN A 277 11.06 23.65 37.79
C ASN A 277 10.99 23.01 36.39
N ILE A 278 12.11 22.48 35.88
CA ILE A 278 12.14 21.78 34.58
C ILE A 278 11.50 20.40 34.72
N GLN A 279 11.87 19.68 35.78
CA GLN A 279 11.35 18.36 36.08
C GLN A 279 9.84 18.38 36.28
N GLU A 280 9.32 19.33 37.09
CA GLU A 280 7.88 19.51 37.31
C GLU A 280 7.13 19.77 36.00
N ASN A 281 7.68 20.61 35.09
CA ASN A 281 7.09 20.89 33.79
C ASN A 281 7.11 19.71 32.85
N LEU A 282 8.18 18.90 32.85
CA LEU A 282 8.26 17.67 32.06
C LEU A 282 7.25 16.64 32.58
N LEU A 283 7.18 16.43 33.90
CA LEU A 283 6.22 15.51 34.51
C LEU A 283 4.77 15.93 34.27
N ALA A 284 4.46 17.23 34.32
CA ALA A 284 3.14 17.76 34.00
C ALA A 284 2.70 17.46 32.55
N ASN A 285 3.66 17.28 31.64
CA ASN A 285 3.42 17.00 30.23
C ASN A 285 3.74 15.57 29.80
N ILE A 286 4.13 14.70 30.75
CA ILE A 286 4.63 13.35 30.45
C ILE A 286 3.67 12.51 29.59
N LYS A 287 2.38 12.55 29.89
CA LYS A 287 1.35 11.85 29.09
C LYS A 287 1.34 12.33 27.64
N SER A 288 1.50 13.63 27.41
CA SER A 288 1.55 14.20 26.06
C SER A 288 2.80 13.79 25.30
N LEU A 289 3.94 13.71 25.97
CA LEU A 289 5.22 13.27 25.40
C LEU A 289 5.15 11.80 25.00
N ILE A 290 4.70 10.93 25.90
CA ILE A 290 4.52 9.49 25.65
C ILE A 290 3.54 9.26 24.47
N GLN A 291 2.42 9.99 24.43
CA GLN A 291 1.45 9.89 23.37
C GLN A 291 2.03 10.28 22.00
N LEU A 292 2.85 11.34 21.96
CA LEU A 292 3.46 11.82 20.74
C LEU A 292 4.52 10.83 20.22
N GLU A 293 5.39 10.34 21.09
CA GLU A 293 6.48 9.43 20.74
C GLU A 293 5.95 8.07 20.24
N ASN A 294 4.95 7.53 20.94
CA ASN A 294 4.43 6.19 20.65
C ASN A 294 3.23 6.19 19.70
N GLY A 295 2.72 7.35 19.30
CA GLY A 295 1.55 7.46 18.42
C GLY A 295 0.26 6.88 19.02
N ILE A 296 0.12 6.92 20.36
CA ILE A 296 -0.98 6.32 21.12
C ILE A 296 -1.90 7.40 21.72
N SER A 297 -3.01 6.97 22.29
CA SER A 297 -3.91 7.81 23.10
C SER A 297 -4.03 7.22 24.48
N ILE A 298 -3.47 7.90 25.48
CA ILE A 298 -3.65 7.56 26.89
C ILE A 298 -5.06 7.96 27.31
N ASP A 299 -5.82 7.01 27.85
CA ASP A 299 -7.20 7.19 28.27
C ASP A 299 -7.40 6.91 29.77
N ASP A 300 -6.30 6.66 30.46
CA ASP A 300 -6.25 6.32 31.89
C ASP A 300 -7.14 5.10 32.27
N LYS A 301 -7.37 4.22 31.30
CA LYS A 301 -8.06 2.94 31.43
C LYS A 301 -7.30 1.81 30.74
N LYS A 302 -7.35 1.79 29.40
CA LYS A 302 -6.63 0.79 28.61
C LYS A 302 -5.15 1.06 28.53
N ILE A 303 -4.78 2.34 28.46
CA ILE A 303 -3.39 2.79 28.46
C ILE A 303 -3.20 3.77 29.60
N MET A 304 -2.39 3.37 30.56
CA MET A 304 -2.14 4.11 31.78
C MET A 304 -0.70 4.55 31.93
N VAL A 305 -0.48 5.62 32.68
CA VAL A 305 0.86 6.11 33.06
C VAL A 305 0.90 6.21 34.59
N ILE A 306 1.86 5.54 35.21
CA ILE A 306 2.08 5.56 36.66
C ILE A 306 3.52 5.96 36.94
N LEU A 307 3.69 6.99 37.77
CA LEU A 307 4.98 7.65 38.01
C LEU A 307 5.56 7.43 39.42
N ASN A 308 4.80 6.82 40.32
CA ASN A 308 5.25 6.57 41.70
C ASN A 308 4.81 5.19 42.24
N GLU A 309 5.46 4.75 43.29
CA GLU A 309 5.24 3.41 43.90
C GLU A 309 3.85 3.29 44.56
N GLU A 310 3.33 4.36 45.14
CA GLU A 310 2.02 4.32 45.81
C GLU A 310 0.89 4.06 44.79
N ASP A 311 0.97 4.67 43.59
CA ASP A 311 -0.02 4.51 42.56
C ASP A 311 0.05 3.13 41.90
N ILE A 312 1.26 2.53 41.74
CA ILE A 312 1.39 1.17 41.21
C ILE A 312 0.86 0.12 42.19
N ASP A 313 1.04 0.36 43.48
CA ASP A 313 0.49 -0.49 44.55
C ASP A 313 -1.06 -0.45 44.50
N ARG A 314 -1.64 0.75 44.50
CA ARG A 314 -3.09 0.92 44.38
C ARG A 314 -3.65 0.31 43.09
N PHE A 315 -2.95 0.48 41.97
CA PHE A 315 -3.36 -0.10 40.71
C PHE A 315 -3.34 -1.64 40.76
N SER A 316 -2.28 -2.22 41.35
CA SER A 316 -2.15 -3.67 41.44
C SER A 316 -3.18 -4.36 42.37
N GLU A 317 -3.87 -3.60 43.20
CA GLU A 317 -4.96 -4.06 44.08
C GLU A 317 -6.35 -3.86 43.45
N ASN A 318 -6.46 -3.08 42.37
CA ASN A 318 -7.72 -2.77 41.71
C ASN A 318 -7.99 -3.75 40.56
N GLU A 319 -8.77 -4.80 40.82
CA GLU A 319 -9.11 -5.84 39.85
C GLU A 319 -9.84 -5.30 38.59
N GLU A 320 -10.65 -4.26 38.72
CA GLU A 320 -11.37 -3.69 37.57
C GLU A 320 -10.41 -2.94 36.65
N ALA A 321 -9.53 -2.11 37.21
CA ALA A 321 -8.52 -1.38 36.45
C ALA A 321 -7.53 -2.35 35.75
N ILE A 322 -7.13 -3.41 36.41
CA ILE A 322 -6.25 -4.44 35.82
C ILE A 322 -6.91 -5.13 34.64
N LYS A 323 -8.21 -5.47 34.70
CA LYS A 323 -8.93 -6.12 33.60
C LYS A 323 -9.15 -5.21 32.40
N GLU A 324 -9.25 -3.90 32.60
CA GLU A 324 -9.39 -2.93 31.51
C GLU A 324 -8.05 -2.52 30.88
N CYS A 325 -6.93 -2.60 31.62
CA CYS A 325 -5.62 -2.14 31.19
C CYS A 325 -4.98 -3.10 30.18
N GLU A 326 -4.55 -2.54 29.08
CA GLU A 326 -3.79 -3.26 28.02
C GLU A 326 -2.29 -2.90 28.07
N LYS A 327 -1.98 -1.61 28.37
CA LYS A 327 -0.62 -1.07 28.37
C LYS A 327 -0.39 -0.18 29.57
N LEU A 328 0.75 -0.37 30.24
CA LEU A 328 1.14 0.39 31.41
C LEU A 328 2.53 1.00 31.22
N TYR A 329 2.60 2.32 31.23
CA TYR A 329 3.85 3.08 31.22
C TYR A 329 4.23 3.46 32.63
N ILE A 330 5.42 3.03 33.09
CA ILE A 330 5.90 3.30 34.45
C ILE A 330 7.22 4.07 34.44
N SER A 331 7.46 4.87 35.49
CA SER A 331 8.75 5.51 35.71
C SER A 331 9.86 4.45 35.89
N SER A 332 11.07 4.78 35.43
CA SER A 332 12.27 3.94 35.66
C SER A 332 12.59 3.69 37.15
N ASP A 333 12.14 4.61 38.01
CA ASP A 333 12.37 4.53 39.47
C ASP A 333 11.46 3.51 40.17
N ILE A 334 10.40 3.04 39.50
CA ILE A 334 9.46 2.07 40.06
C ILE A 334 10.02 0.66 39.95
N LEU A 335 10.28 0.01 41.08
CA LEU A 335 10.70 -1.36 41.16
C LEU A 335 9.48 -2.28 41.37
N LEU A 336 9.07 -2.98 40.34
CA LEU A 336 7.95 -3.91 40.42
C LEU A 336 8.29 -5.13 41.31
N THR A 337 7.41 -5.46 42.22
CA THR A 337 7.51 -6.69 43.04
C THR A 337 7.17 -7.90 42.15
N ALA A 338 7.68 -9.10 42.58
CA ALA A 338 7.37 -10.34 41.87
C ALA A 338 5.86 -10.64 41.81
N LYS A 339 5.08 -10.17 42.77
CA LYS A 339 3.62 -10.28 42.80
C LYS A 339 3.00 -9.42 41.68
N GLN A 340 3.41 -8.16 41.53
CA GLN A 340 2.93 -7.23 40.51
C GLN A 340 3.25 -7.70 39.09
N VAL A 341 4.53 -8.14 38.88
CA VAL A 341 4.95 -8.73 37.59
C VAL A 341 4.06 -9.91 37.21
N LYS A 342 3.75 -10.80 38.17
CA LYS A 342 2.85 -11.93 37.92
C LYS A 342 1.43 -11.48 37.58
N ILE A 343 0.86 -10.53 38.34
CA ILE A 343 -0.49 -9.99 38.09
C ILE A 343 -0.58 -9.40 36.67
N PHE A 344 0.39 -8.58 36.27
CA PHE A 344 0.37 -7.93 34.95
C PHE A 344 0.51 -8.95 33.82
N LYS A 345 1.37 -9.95 33.99
CA LYS A 345 1.54 -11.04 33.03
C LYS A 345 0.29 -11.91 32.89
N ASP A 346 -0.33 -12.28 33.99
CA ASP A 346 -1.53 -13.14 34.02
C ASP A 346 -2.73 -12.43 33.36
N ASN A 347 -2.76 -11.10 33.36
CA ASN A 347 -3.79 -10.26 32.71
C ASN A 347 -3.38 -9.70 31.34
N ASN A 348 -2.24 -10.14 30.78
CA ASN A 348 -1.70 -9.69 29.48
C ASN A 348 -1.48 -8.17 29.38
N ILE A 349 -1.09 -7.53 30.47
CA ILE A 349 -0.72 -6.11 30.48
C ILE A 349 0.72 -5.97 29.99
N GLU A 350 0.91 -5.20 28.90
CA GLU A 350 2.26 -4.84 28.42
C GLU A 350 2.81 -3.67 29.25
N VAL A 351 3.94 -3.90 29.93
CA VAL A 351 4.59 -2.88 30.77
C VAL A 351 5.74 -2.25 30.00
N PHE A 352 5.76 -0.93 29.93
CA PHE A 352 6.78 -0.10 29.29
C PHE A 352 7.44 0.81 30.33
N ILE A 353 8.77 0.84 30.35
CA ILE A 353 9.52 1.80 31.15
C ILE A 353 9.59 3.12 30.37
N ILE A 354 9.21 4.21 31.03
CA ILE A 354 9.33 5.55 30.45
C ILE A 354 10.82 5.91 30.39
N PRO A 355 11.33 6.32 29.21
CA PRO A 355 12.75 6.63 29.05
C PRO A 355 13.23 7.73 29.98
N GLU A 356 14.43 7.59 30.53
CA GLU A 356 15.02 8.53 31.49
C GLU A 356 15.20 9.95 30.94
N TYR A 357 15.37 10.10 29.60
CA TYR A 357 15.47 11.42 29.00
C TYR A 357 14.23 12.30 29.15
N TYR A 358 13.10 11.74 29.59
CA TYR A 358 11.95 12.56 30.00
C TYR A 358 12.08 13.12 31.41
N PHE A 359 13.05 12.67 32.19
CA PHE A 359 13.12 13.02 33.60
C PHE A 359 14.32 13.91 33.98
N ASP A 360 15.55 13.66 33.58
CA ASP A 360 16.66 14.45 34.11
C ASP A 360 18.05 14.29 33.49
N GLU A 361 18.43 13.11 32.97
CA GLU A 361 19.86 12.85 32.70
C GLU A 361 20.41 13.57 31.49
N GLU A 362 19.61 13.73 30.41
CA GLU A 362 20.06 14.47 29.23
C GLU A 362 20.17 15.99 29.49
N ILE A 363 19.50 16.50 30.51
CA ILE A 363 19.62 17.92 30.90
C ILE A 363 20.99 18.18 31.56
N LYS A 364 21.59 17.18 32.18
CA LYS A 364 22.92 17.26 32.82
C LYS A 364 24.08 17.13 31.83
N GLU A 365 23.90 16.38 30.74
CA GLU A 365 24.95 16.17 29.72
C GLU A 365 25.14 17.36 28.75
N VAL A 366 24.22 18.30 28.72
CA VAL A 366 24.29 19.52 27.87
C VAL A 366 24.93 20.70 28.64
N GLN A 367 25.50 20.47 29.82
CA GLN A 367 26.37 21.41 30.51
C GLN A 367 27.81 21.24 30.08
#